data_d8eba2ffd839c3861de3dd8f8f64425c
#
_entry.id   d8eba2ffd839c3861de3dd8f8f64425c
#
_cell.length_a   1.000
_cell.length_b   1.000
_cell.length_c   1.000
_cell.angle_alpha   90.00
_cell.angle_beta   90.00
_cell.angle_gamma   90.00
#
_symmetry.space_group_name_H-M   'P 1'
#
loop_
_entity.id
_entity.type
_entity.pdbx_description
1 polymer ?
#
loop_
_entity_poly.entity_id
_entity_poly.type
_entity_poly.pdbx_seq_one_letter_code
_entity_poly.pdbx_strand_id
1 'polypeptide(L)'
;LDGQQRLMACIKSEKPFWTILVEDLPEEAILTIDSGKKRTYGDRLKINGYENYNGIAASVKMLALLADETPKDTGYTVNELDAVLNKNPNISESVSYCRKTFLKADNLMSAIHYVGSVTGYGDQANDFVRTWRDGQINYDNDPIVYIRNKLLHDLRQPQKMSTVTRMKLIILSWHKFKNFTELKSA
;
A
#
# COMPACT_ATOMS: atom_id res chain seq x y z
N LEU A 1 32.04 0.96 -13.56
CA LEU A 1 32.42 1.04 -12.15
C LEU A 1 31.17 1.05 -11.28
N ASP A 2 31.01 0.05 -10.41
CA ASP A 2 29.97 0.07 -9.39
C ASP A 2 30.36 1.03 -8.26
N GLY A 3 29.38 1.60 -7.56
CA GLY A 3 29.60 2.50 -6.43
C GLY A 3 29.88 3.95 -6.77
N GLN A 4 29.72 4.40 -8.03
CA GLN A 4 29.96 5.79 -8.43
C GLN A 4 29.23 6.82 -7.54
N GLN A 5 27.97 6.58 -7.18
CA GLN A 5 27.19 7.49 -6.33
C GLN A 5 27.77 7.62 -4.93
N ARG A 6 28.30 6.52 -4.38
CA ARG A 6 28.97 6.52 -3.05
C ARG A 6 30.29 7.28 -3.10
N LEU A 7 31.07 7.09 -4.15
CA LEU A 7 32.32 7.82 -4.37
C LEU A 7 32.07 9.33 -4.54
N MET A 8 31.07 9.71 -5.34
CA MET A 8 30.69 11.12 -5.50
C MET A 8 30.19 11.75 -4.19
N ALA A 9 29.43 11.01 -3.37
CA ALA A 9 28.99 11.48 -2.07
C ALA A 9 30.18 11.68 -1.11
N CYS A 10 31.15 10.76 -1.12
CA CYS A 10 32.41 10.88 -0.36
C CYS A 10 33.18 12.15 -0.76
N ILE A 11 33.36 12.39 -2.05
CA ILE A 11 34.07 13.58 -2.57
C ILE A 11 33.33 14.86 -2.11
N LYS A 12 31.99 14.91 -2.27
CA LYS A 12 31.20 16.09 -1.90
C LYS A 12 31.13 16.36 -0.41
N SER A 13 31.13 15.31 0.41
CA SER A 13 31.03 15.44 1.88
C SER A 13 32.36 15.56 2.56
N GLU A 14 33.48 15.30 1.84
CA GLU A 14 34.84 15.21 2.36
C GLU A 14 34.98 14.20 3.53
N LYS A 15 34.05 13.23 3.61
CA LYS A 15 34.04 12.21 4.66
C LYS A 15 34.45 10.86 4.07
N PRO A 16 35.51 10.21 4.60
CA PRO A 16 35.92 8.89 4.15
C PRO A 16 34.88 7.84 4.58
N PHE A 17 34.83 6.74 3.84
CA PHE A 17 34.06 5.55 4.20
C PHE A 17 34.88 4.28 3.90
N TRP A 18 34.64 3.24 4.68
CA TRP A 18 35.25 1.94 4.43
C TRP A 18 34.56 1.21 3.28
N THR A 19 35.34 0.67 2.36
CA THR A 19 34.82 -0.12 1.24
C THR A 19 35.79 -1.23 0.85
N ILE A 20 35.29 -2.22 0.15
CA ILE A 20 36.11 -3.24 -0.50
C ILE A 20 36.28 -2.80 -1.95
N LEU A 21 37.51 -2.64 -2.38
CA LEU A 21 37.85 -2.37 -3.77
C LEU A 21 38.30 -3.69 -4.42
N VAL A 22 37.64 -4.07 -5.52
CA VAL A 22 38.03 -5.22 -6.33
C VAL A 22 38.50 -4.67 -7.68
N GLU A 23 39.76 -4.91 -8.01
CA GLU A 23 40.41 -4.44 -9.22
C GLU A 23 40.58 -5.60 -10.24
N ASP A 24 40.94 -5.28 -11.46
CA ASP A 24 41.24 -6.23 -12.53
C ASP A 24 40.12 -7.22 -12.89
N LEU A 25 38.88 -6.78 -12.69
CA LEU A 25 37.72 -7.56 -13.16
C LEU A 25 37.63 -7.51 -14.68
N PRO A 26 37.33 -8.65 -15.34
CA PRO A 26 37.10 -8.67 -16.79
C PRO A 26 35.90 -7.80 -17.17
N GLU A 27 35.88 -7.22 -18.36
CA GLU A 27 34.81 -6.33 -18.81
C GLU A 27 33.41 -6.97 -18.72
N GLU A 28 33.35 -8.29 -18.92
CA GLU A 28 32.11 -9.07 -18.83
C GLU A 28 31.52 -9.07 -17.41
N ALA A 29 32.34 -8.81 -16.38
CA ALA A 29 31.83 -8.71 -14.98
C ALA A 29 30.82 -7.55 -14.80
N ILE A 30 30.89 -6.52 -15.66
CA ILE A 30 29.92 -5.42 -15.68
C ILE A 30 28.50 -5.94 -15.94
N LEU A 31 28.35 -6.97 -16.76
CA LEU A 31 27.06 -7.59 -17.09
C LEU A 31 26.43 -8.33 -15.90
N THR A 32 27.22 -8.71 -14.91
CA THR A 32 26.77 -9.42 -13.71
C THR A 32 26.58 -8.49 -12.50
N ILE A 33 27.18 -7.29 -12.56
CA ILE A 33 26.98 -6.27 -11.52
C ILE A 33 25.55 -5.76 -11.63
N ASP A 34 24.82 -5.70 -10.50
CA ASP A 34 23.41 -5.31 -10.41
C ASP A 34 22.40 -6.20 -11.17
N SER A 35 22.82 -7.35 -11.73
CA SER A 35 21.90 -8.30 -12.36
C SER A 35 20.96 -9.02 -11.37
N GLY A 36 21.22 -8.90 -10.07
CA GLY A 36 20.37 -9.41 -9.00
C GLY A 36 19.01 -8.70 -8.93
N LYS A 37 17.96 -9.47 -8.70
CA LYS A 37 16.63 -8.91 -8.42
C LYS A 37 16.71 -7.93 -7.24
N LYS A 38 16.41 -6.66 -7.49
CA LYS A 38 16.35 -5.65 -6.42
C LYS A 38 15.36 -6.12 -5.35
N ARG A 39 15.80 -6.11 -4.09
CA ARG A 39 14.94 -6.47 -2.95
C ARG A 39 13.75 -5.53 -2.88
N THR A 40 12.57 -6.10 -2.83
CA THR A 40 11.33 -5.35 -2.61
C THR A 40 11.19 -4.96 -1.14
N TYR A 41 10.30 -4.02 -0.84
CA TYR A 41 9.98 -3.69 0.55
C TYR A 41 9.41 -4.90 1.30
N GLY A 42 8.63 -5.75 0.63
CA GLY A 42 8.16 -7.02 1.21
C GLY A 42 9.31 -7.97 1.59
N ASP A 43 10.33 -8.09 0.75
CA ASP A 43 11.52 -8.92 1.07
C ASP A 43 12.24 -8.41 2.34
N ARG A 44 12.32 -7.09 2.51
CA ARG A 44 12.89 -6.48 3.73
C ARG A 44 12.06 -6.80 4.97
N LEU A 45 10.74 -6.66 4.89
CA LEU A 45 9.84 -7.02 6.00
C LEU A 45 9.95 -8.51 6.35
N LYS A 46 10.08 -9.37 5.33
CA LYS A 46 10.33 -10.81 5.54
C LYS A 46 11.62 -11.07 6.32
N ILE A 47 12.72 -10.41 5.95
CA ILE A 47 14.01 -10.53 6.64
C ILE A 47 13.89 -10.05 8.10
N ASN A 48 13.08 -9.02 8.34
CA ASN A 48 12.82 -8.48 9.68
C ASN A 48 11.79 -9.32 10.48
N GLY A 49 11.37 -10.48 9.98
CA GLY A 49 10.50 -11.41 10.70
C GLY A 49 9.01 -11.10 10.66
N TYR A 50 8.56 -10.16 9.81
CA TYR A 50 7.13 -9.87 9.69
C TYR A 50 6.39 -11.02 9.02
N GLU A 51 5.31 -11.48 9.64
CA GLU A 51 4.32 -12.32 8.99
C GLU A 51 3.50 -11.51 7.99
N ASN A 52 2.98 -12.17 6.94
CA ASN A 52 2.19 -11.52 5.89
C ASN A 52 2.87 -10.28 5.27
N TYR A 53 4.19 -10.31 5.19
CA TYR A 53 5.05 -9.21 4.77
C TYR A 53 4.63 -8.54 3.44
N ASN A 54 4.12 -9.31 2.46
CA ASN A 54 3.64 -8.75 1.20
C ASN A 54 2.36 -7.93 1.39
N GLY A 55 1.43 -8.39 2.22
CA GLY A 55 0.21 -7.66 2.55
C GLY A 55 0.53 -6.36 3.31
N ILE A 56 1.43 -6.44 4.29
CA ILE A 56 1.88 -5.25 5.04
C ILE A 56 2.57 -4.25 4.11
N ALA A 57 3.52 -4.69 3.28
CA ALA A 57 4.23 -3.83 2.32
C ALA A 57 3.27 -3.09 1.38
N ALA A 58 2.28 -3.80 0.83
CA ALA A 58 1.29 -3.21 -0.07
C ALA A 58 0.37 -2.22 0.66
N SER A 59 -0.04 -2.52 1.90
CA SER A 59 -0.91 -1.65 2.70
C SER A 59 -0.20 -0.42 3.22
N VAL A 60 1.07 -0.53 3.63
CA VAL A 60 1.94 0.61 4.00
C VAL A 60 2.13 1.55 2.81
N LYS A 61 2.39 1.00 1.62
CA LYS A 61 2.47 1.81 0.39
C LYS A 61 1.15 2.52 0.10
N MET A 62 0.01 1.86 0.36
CA MET A 62 -1.30 2.47 0.19
C MET A 62 -1.54 3.59 1.21
N LEU A 63 -1.15 3.41 2.48
CA LEU A 63 -1.21 4.48 3.48
C LEU A 63 -0.36 5.68 3.08
N ALA A 64 0.87 5.45 2.60
CA ALA A 64 1.72 6.52 2.10
C ALA A 64 1.05 7.29 0.97
N LEU A 65 0.45 6.57 0.01
CA LEU A 65 -0.27 7.18 -1.12
C LEU A 65 -1.49 7.99 -0.68
N LEU A 66 -2.23 7.53 0.32
CA LEU A 66 -3.42 8.24 0.82
C LEU A 66 -3.07 9.46 1.68
N ALA A 67 -1.90 9.46 2.31
CA ALA A 67 -1.41 10.56 3.12
C ALA A 67 -0.67 11.65 2.33
N ASP A 68 -0.25 11.33 1.10
CA ASP A 68 0.50 12.25 0.25
C ASP A 68 -0.45 13.12 -0.58
N GLU A 69 -0.41 14.43 -0.39
CA GLU A 69 -1.21 15.39 -1.16
C GLU A 69 -0.83 15.39 -2.65
N THR A 70 0.45 15.11 -2.94
CA THR A 70 1.01 15.01 -4.29
C THR A 70 1.72 13.67 -4.47
N PRO A 71 1.01 12.62 -4.87
CA PRO A 71 1.59 11.30 -5.06
C PRO A 71 2.78 11.33 -6.01
N LYS A 72 3.90 10.72 -5.60
CA LYS A 72 5.16 10.72 -6.36
C LYS A 72 5.07 9.76 -7.55
N ASP A 73 5.41 10.24 -8.74
CA ASP A 73 5.49 9.42 -9.95
C ASP A 73 6.54 8.30 -9.83
N THR A 74 7.64 8.57 -9.10
CA THR A 74 8.74 7.63 -8.88
C THR A 74 8.45 6.55 -7.82
N GLY A 75 7.33 6.68 -7.11
CA GLY A 75 6.97 5.82 -5.98
C GLY A 75 7.72 6.18 -4.69
N TYR A 76 7.64 5.29 -3.69
CA TYR A 76 8.22 5.51 -2.35
C TYR A 76 9.49 4.68 -2.16
N THR A 77 10.49 5.28 -1.55
CA THR A 77 11.72 4.60 -1.13
C THR A 77 11.45 3.69 0.08
N VAL A 78 12.34 2.73 0.31
CA VAL A 78 12.26 1.83 1.46
C VAL A 78 12.25 2.60 2.80
N ASN A 79 13.06 3.65 2.92
CA ASN A 79 13.14 4.45 4.14
C ASN A 79 11.85 5.25 4.41
N GLU A 80 11.20 5.76 3.37
CA GLU A 80 9.90 6.42 3.50
C GLU A 80 8.82 5.44 3.94
N LEU A 81 8.80 4.22 3.38
CA LEU A 81 7.86 3.19 3.79
C LEU A 81 8.11 2.69 5.22
N ASP A 82 9.37 2.57 5.65
CA ASP A 82 9.72 2.29 7.05
C ASP A 82 9.22 3.39 7.99
N ALA A 83 9.37 4.65 7.62
CA ALA A 83 8.86 5.77 8.40
C ALA A 83 7.32 5.73 8.54
N VAL A 84 6.60 5.34 7.47
CA VAL A 84 5.15 5.14 7.52
C VAL A 84 4.79 3.96 8.43
N LEU A 85 5.47 2.82 8.30
CA LEU A 85 5.21 1.64 9.14
C LEU A 85 5.49 1.93 10.63
N ASN A 86 6.59 2.62 10.94
CA ASN A 86 6.94 2.97 12.32
C ASN A 86 5.92 3.91 12.97
N LYS A 87 5.30 4.79 12.19
CA LYS A 87 4.19 5.65 12.66
C LYS A 87 2.87 4.87 12.81
N ASN A 88 2.73 3.74 12.13
CA ASN A 88 1.50 2.97 12.04
C ASN A 88 1.74 1.47 12.32
N PRO A 89 2.30 1.10 13.50
CA PRO A 89 2.75 -0.27 13.77
C PRO A 89 1.63 -1.30 13.75
N ASN A 90 0.41 -0.91 14.12
CA ASN A 90 -0.75 -1.81 14.22
C ASN A 90 -1.45 -2.06 12.86
N ILE A 91 -0.89 -1.57 11.75
CA ILE A 91 -1.48 -1.83 10.41
C ILE A 91 -1.56 -3.34 10.11
N SER A 92 -0.69 -4.15 10.70
CA SER A 92 -0.69 -5.62 10.55
C SER A 92 -2.01 -6.27 10.95
N GLU A 93 -2.70 -5.74 11.96
CA GLU A 93 -4.01 -6.21 12.41
C GLU A 93 -5.05 -5.95 11.31
N SER A 94 -5.09 -4.74 10.77
CA SER A 94 -5.97 -4.37 9.65
C SER A 94 -5.69 -5.22 8.40
N VAL A 95 -4.41 -5.50 8.11
CA VAL A 95 -4.02 -6.38 7.00
C VAL A 95 -4.53 -7.81 7.22
N SER A 96 -4.48 -8.31 8.43
CA SER A 96 -4.99 -9.64 8.77
C SER A 96 -6.52 -9.70 8.67
N TYR A 97 -7.21 -8.66 9.13
CA TYR A 97 -8.67 -8.55 9.08
C TYR A 97 -9.21 -8.44 7.65
N CYS A 98 -8.54 -7.68 6.77
CA CYS A 98 -8.98 -7.39 5.41
C CYS A 98 -8.55 -8.43 4.36
N ARG A 99 -8.24 -9.65 4.75
CA ARG A 99 -7.90 -10.72 3.80
C ARG A 99 -9.11 -11.15 2.96
N LYS A 100 -8.84 -11.53 1.71
CA LYS A 100 -9.81 -12.09 0.76
C LYS A 100 -10.99 -11.14 0.49
N THR A 101 -10.73 -9.86 0.42
CA THR A 101 -11.76 -8.90 0.05
C THR A 101 -12.13 -9.00 -1.43
N PHE A 102 -13.33 -8.57 -1.72
CA PHE A 102 -13.84 -8.52 -3.09
C PHE A 102 -12.95 -7.67 -4.01
N LEU A 103 -12.73 -8.11 -5.24
CA LEU A 103 -11.88 -7.45 -6.25
C LEU A 103 -10.38 -7.38 -5.89
N LYS A 104 -9.89 -8.20 -4.96
CA LYS A 104 -8.49 -8.17 -4.52
C LYS A 104 -8.04 -6.77 -4.05
N ALA A 105 -8.96 -6.07 -3.38
CA ALA A 105 -8.71 -4.73 -2.86
C ALA A 105 -8.12 -4.74 -1.43
N ASP A 106 -7.55 -5.87 -0.99
CA ASP A 106 -7.11 -6.12 0.39
C ASP A 106 -6.22 -5.00 0.94
N ASN A 107 -5.26 -4.50 0.17
CA ASN A 107 -4.33 -3.45 0.58
C ASN A 107 -5.02 -2.09 0.79
N LEU A 108 -5.96 -1.71 -0.10
CA LEU A 108 -6.72 -0.48 0.05
C LEU A 108 -7.72 -0.60 1.20
N MET A 109 -8.39 -1.76 1.32
CA MET A 109 -9.29 -2.03 2.44
C MET A 109 -8.57 -2.01 3.78
N SER A 110 -7.36 -2.57 3.86
CA SER A 110 -6.52 -2.52 5.06
C SER A 110 -6.14 -1.10 5.45
N ALA A 111 -5.82 -0.25 4.47
CA ALA A 111 -5.51 1.16 4.72
C ALA A 111 -6.75 1.93 5.20
N ILE A 112 -7.91 1.75 4.56
CA ILE A 112 -9.18 2.37 4.98
C ILE A 112 -9.58 1.89 6.38
N HIS A 113 -9.53 0.59 6.64
CA HIS A 113 -9.85 -0.01 7.93
C HIS A 113 -8.94 0.54 9.03
N TYR A 114 -7.62 0.60 8.78
CA TYR A 114 -6.66 1.15 9.72
C TYR A 114 -6.94 2.61 10.04
N VAL A 115 -7.11 3.46 9.02
CA VAL A 115 -7.44 4.88 9.20
C VAL A 115 -8.76 5.03 9.98
N GLY A 116 -9.80 4.28 9.64
CA GLY A 116 -11.06 4.27 10.37
C GLY A 116 -10.87 3.92 11.84
N SER A 117 -10.09 2.87 12.13
CA SER A 117 -9.83 2.41 13.50
C SER A 117 -9.10 3.46 14.35
N VAL A 118 -8.07 4.12 13.79
CA VAL A 118 -7.29 5.13 14.56
C VAL A 118 -7.96 6.50 14.63
N THR A 119 -9.00 6.75 13.82
CA THR A 119 -9.75 8.01 13.83
C THR A 119 -11.10 7.92 14.55
N GLY A 120 -11.34 6.84 15.29
CA GLY A 120 -12.55 6.67 16.11
C GLY A 120 -13.74 6.05 15.37
N TYR A 121 -13.56 5.57 14.13
CA TYR A 121 -14.61 4.91 13.33
C TYR A 121 -14.37 3.39 13.19
N GLY A 122 -13.83 2.74 14.23
CA GLY A 122 -13.44 1.34 14.19
C GLY A 122 -14.60 0.39 13.86
N ASP A 123 -15.74 0.56 14.50
CA ASP A 123 -16.93 -0.29 14.25
C ASP A 123 -17.46 -0.09 12.82
N GLN A 124 -17.53 1.15 12.35
CA GLN A 124 -17.94 1.45 10.97
C GLN A 124 -16.94 0.87 9.96
N ALA A 125 -15.63 0.90 10.28
CA ALA A 125 -14.61 0.32 9.42
C ALA A 125 -14.72 -1.21 9.35
N ASN A 126 -15.00 -1.87 10.47
CA ASN A 126 -15.31 -3.30 10.53
C ASN A 126 -16.52 -3.65 9.67
N ASP A 127 -17.61 -2.91 9.83
CA ASP A 127 -18.84 -3.13 9.06
C ASP A 127 -18.63 -2.88 7.56
N PHE A 128 -17.90 -1.83 7.22
CA PHE A 128 -17.56 -1.52 5.83
C PHE A 128 -16.81 -2.68 5.16
N VAL A 129 -15.75 -3.20 5.80
CA VAL A 129 -14.96 -4.31 5.27
C VAL A 129 -15.81 -5.58 5.17
N ARG A 130 -16.65 -5.87 6.18
CA ARG A 130 -17.56 -7.02 6.18
C ARG A 130 -18.55 -6.93 5.03
N THR A 131 -19.25 -5.81 4.88
CA THR A 131 -20.21 -5.58 3.79
C THR A 131 -19.54 -5.64 2.44
N TRP A 132 -18.33 -5.08 2.31
CA TRP A 132 -17.56 -5.15 1.09
C TRP A 132 -17.20 -6.60 0.72
N ARG A 133 -16.77 -7.40 1.68
CA ARG A 133 -16.39 -8.81 1.48
C ARG A 133 -17.59 -9.68 1.14
N ASP A 134 -18.62 -9.62 1.97
CA ASP A 134 -19.75 -10.55 1.94
C ASP A 134 -20.86 -10.09 0.97
N GLY A 135 -20.94 -8.80 0.67
CA GLY A 135 -21.94 -8.21 -0.22
C GLY A 135 -23.33 -8.14 0.40
N GLN A 136 -23.42 -8.19 1.71
CA GLN A 136 -24.70 -8.05 2.41
C GLN A 136 -25.21 -6.61 2.26
N ILE A 137 -26.51 -6.49 1.95
CA ILE A 137 -27.20 -5.20 1.91
C ILE A 137 -27.67 -4.89 3.31
N ASN A 138 -27.17 -3.81 3.90
CA ASN A 138 -27.58 -3.41 5.25
C ASN A 138 -28.83 -2.50 5.22
N TYR A 139 -29.05 -1.78 4.14
CA TYR A 139 -30.19 -0.87 3.94
C TYR A 139 -30.36 -0.51 2.46
N ASP A 140 -31.55 0.02 2.12
CA ASP A 140 -31.84 0.48 0.77
C ASP A 140 -30.86 1.58 0.33
N ASN A 141 -30.37 1.49 -0.91
CA ASN A 141 -29.36 2.40 -1.47
C ASN A 141 -27.99 2.38 -0.74
N ASP A 142 -27.59 1.24 -0.20
CA ASP A 142 -26.28 1.06 0.39
C ASP A 142 -25.17 1.45 -0.62
N PRO A 143 -24.34 2.48 -0.30
CA PRO A 143 -23.33 2.99 -1.21
C PRO A 143 -22.26 1.92 -1.55
N ILE A 144 -22.02 0.95 -0.66
CA ILE A 144 -21.08 -0.14 -0.89
C ILE A 144 -21.60 -1.04 -1.99
N VAL A 145 -22.88 -1.43 -1.91
CA VAL A 145 -23.51 -2.32 -2.90
C VAL A 145 -23.56 -1.65 -4.27
N TYR A 146 -23.89 -0.36 -4.32
CA TYR A 146 -23.91 0.39 -5.56
C TYR A 146 -22.51 0.41 -6.25
N ILE A 147 -21.46 0.79 -5.50
CA ILE A 147 -20.09 0.84 -6.04
C ILE A 147 -19.59 -0.56 -6.39
N ARG A 148 -19.88 -1.55 -5.57
CA ARG A 148 -19.51 -2.95 -5.81
C ARG A 148 -20.10 -3.46 -7.14
N ASN A 149 -21.39 -3.20 -7.39
CA ASN A 149 -22.04 -3.56 -8.65
C ASN A 149 -21.45 -2.81 -9.84
N LYS A 150 -21.15 -1.51 -9.68
CA LYS A 150 -20.49 -0.71 -10.72
C LYS A 150 -19.12 -1.28 -11.08
N LEU A 151 -18.33 -1.70 -10.09
CA LEU A 151 -17.02 -2.32 -10.32
C LEU A 151 -17.13 -3.73 -10.92
N LEU A 152 -18.15 -4.50 -10.55
CA LEU A 152 -18.45 -5.80 -11.20
C LEU A 152 -18.80 -5.62 -12.68
N HIS A 153 -19.61 -4.62 -12.98
CA HIS A 153 -19.96 -4.29 -14.37
C HIS A 153 -18.70 -3.89 -15.15
N ASP A 154 -17.83 -3.05 -14.57
CA ASP A 154 -16.55 -2.64 -15.18
C ASP A 154 -15.64 -3.82 -15.54
N LEU A 155 -15.59 -4.86 -14.68
CA LEU A 155 -14.77 -6.04 -14.96
C LEU A 155 -15.20 -6.81 -16.22
N ARG A 156 -16.46 -6.67 -16.63
CA ARG A 156 -17.04 -7.33 -17.82
C ARG A 156 -16.86 -6.50 -19.09
N GLN A 157 -16.45 -5.23 -18.96
CA GLN A 157 -16.25 -4.36 -20.12
C GLN A 157 -14.91 -4.63 -20.82
N PRO A 158 -14.84 -4.50 -22.15
CA PRO A 158 -13.58 -4.59 -22.88
C PRO A 158 -12.57 -3.54 -22.42
N GLN A 159 -13.04 -2.30 -22.21
CA GLN A 159 -12.24 -1.19 -21.70
C GLN A 159 -12.56 -0.97 -20.21
N LYS A 160 -11.59 -1.32 -19.36
CA LYS A 160 -11.74 -1.27 -17.91
C LYS A 160 -11.35 0.11 -17.36
N MET A 161 -11.98 0.49 -16.26
CA MET A 161 -11.56 1.67 -15.51
C MET A 161 -10.10 1.56 -15.06
N SER A 162 -9.43 2.70 -14.97
CA SER A 162 -8.07 2.77 -14.39
C SER A 162 -8.07 2.34 -12.92
N THR A 163 -6.93 1.85 -12.43
CA THR A 163 -6.76 1.52 -11.00
C THR A 163 -7.07 2.70 -10.10
N VAL A 164 -6.64 3.90 -10.49
CA VAL A 164 -6.91 5.15 -9.73
C VAL A 164 -8.41 5.43 -9.64
N THR A 165 -9.15 5.28 -10.75
CA THR A 165 -10.60 5.47 -10.76
C THR A 165 -11.30 4.49 -9.82
N ARG A 166 -10.91 3.21 -9.82
CA ARG A 166 -11.45 2.20 -8.91
C ARG A 166 -11.17 2.54 -7.45
N MET A 167 -9.94 2.95 -7.14
CA MET A 167 -9.57 3.38 -5.79
C MET A 167 -10.42 4.56 -5.31
N LYS A 168 -10.60 5.59 -6.16
CA LYS A 168 -11.46 6.75 -5.84
C LYS A 168 -12.89 6.33 -5.54
N LEU A 169 -13.45 5.39 -6.29
CA LEU A 169 -14.81 4.88 -6.04
C LEU A 169 -14.92 4.15 -4.71
N ILE A 170 -13.92 3.33 -4.34
CA ILE A 170 -13.90 2.63 -3.06
C ILE A 170 -13.79 3.62 -1.88
N ILE A 171 -12.91 4.62 -1.99
CA ILE A 171 -12.77 5.67 -0.97
C ILE A 171 -14.07 6.49 -0.84
N LEU A 172 -14.71 6.82 -1.96
CA LEU A 172 -15.99 7.51 -1.97
C LEU A 172 -17.08 6.68 -1.28
N SER A 173 -17.11 5.36 -1.50
CA SER A 173 -18.07 4.48 -0.82
C SER A 173 -17.86 4.46 0.70
N TRP A 174 -16.60 4.46 1.16
CA TRP A 174 -16.28 4.59 2.57
C TRP A 174 -16.80 5.90 3.17
N HIS A 175 -16.53 7.04 2.54
CA HIS A 175 -17.01 8.34 3.02
C HIS A 175 -18.53 8.40 3.10
N LYS A 176 -19.22 7.90 2.09
CA LYS A 176 -20.69 7.88 2.09
C LYS A 176 -21.25 6.90 3.13
N PHE A 177 -20.63 5.75 3.29
CA PHE A 177 -21.02 4.76 4.29
C PHE A 177 -20.88 5.32 5.71
N LYS A 178 -19.73 5.91 6.03
CA LYS A 178 -19.46 6.52 7.33
C LYS A 178 -20.46 7.61 7.67
N ASN A 179 -20.70 8.53 6.74
CA ASN A 179 -21.65 9.64 6.97
C ASN A 179 -23.10 9.14 7.10
N PHE A 180 -23.46 8.10 6.39
CA PHE A 180 -24.81 7.52 6.47
C PHE A 180 -25.03 6.81 7.80
N THR A 181 -24.06 6.09 8.34
CA THR A 181 -24.15 5.44 9.64
C THR A 181 -24.24 6.47 10.77
N GLU A 182 -23.53 7.60 10.67
CA GLU A 182 -23.63 8.70 11.63
C GLU A 182 -25.02 9.36 11.63
N LEU A 183 -25.62 9.54 10.45
CA LEU A 183 -26.98 10.11 10.32
C LEU A 183 -28.09 9.20 10.87
N LYS A 184 -27.87 7.88 10.92
CA LYS A 184 -28.82 6.93 11.49
C LYS A 184 -28.75 6.81 13.02
N SER A 185 -27.63 7.16 13.61
CA SER A 185 -27.42 7.08 15.07
C SER A 185 -27.78 8.37 15.81
N ALA A 186 -28.18 9.43 15.13
CA ALA A 186 -28.69 10.68 15.67
C ALA A 186 -30.21 10.69 15.73
#